data_011b0fb16b6033005e79cc44d3fa5ef3
#
_entry.id   011b0fb16b6033005e79cc44d3fa5ef3
#
_cell.length_a   1.000
_cell.length_b   1.000
_cell.length_c   1.000
_cell.angle_alpha   90.00
_cell.angle_beta   90.00
_cell.angle_gamma   90.00
#
_symmetry.space_group_name_H-M   'P 1'
#
loop_
_entity.id
_entity.type
_entity.pdbx_description
1 polymer ?
#
loop_
_entity_poly.entity_id
_entity_poly.type
_entity_poly.pdbx_seq_one_letter_code
_entity_poly.pdbx_strand_id
1 'polypeptide(L)'
;MLAASSSVWFQTIVSVLIVSAIAFVGIVILIVQAGLLQRVVPILVSFAVGALLGDALFHILPELAEDGGITVGISWVMALAILGFFVLEKFIHMHHRLEAPPHGHIHPVALTNLLGDGLHNFIDGAIIAGAYLASAPLGIATTAAVVLHEIPP
;
A
#
# COMPACT_ATOMS: atom_id res chain seq x y z
N MET A 1 0.61 -27.04 -1.39
CA MET A 1 0.05 -26.14 -0.37
C MET A 1 1.19 -25.83 0.60
N LEU A 2 1.87 -24.70 0.41
CA LEU A 2 3.00 -24.29 1.26
C LEU A 2 2.41 -23.83 2.60
N ALA A 3 2.57 -24.63 3.62
CA ALA A 3 2.31 -24.18 4.98
C ALA A 3 3.36 -23.11 5.32
N ALA A 4 2.93 -21.87 5.45
CA ALA A 4 3.81 -20.78 5.89
C ALA A 4 4.46 -21.23 7.22
N SER A 5 5.80 -21.17 7.27
CA SER A 5 6.53 -21.50 8.50
C SER A 5 6.18 -20.49 9.59
N SER A 6 6.29 -20.88 10.85
CA SER A 6 6.08 -19.96 11.98
C SER A 6 6.93 -18.69 11.88
N SER A 7 8.10 -18.78 11.24
CA SER A 7 8.98 -17.63 10.97
C SER A 7 8.38 -16.63 9.98
N VAL A 8 7.72 -17.08 8.91
CA VAL A 8 7.06 -16.20 7.93
C VAL A 8 5.92 -15.44 8.59
N TRP A 9 5.08 -16.12 9.37
CA TRP A 9 4.02 -15.46 10.12
C TRP A 9 4.55 -14.40 11.09
N PHE A 10 5.61 -14.75 11.84
CA PHE A 10 6.22 -13.81 12.76
C PHE A 10 6.78 -12.57 12.06
N GLN A 11 7.53 -12.77 10.97
CA GLN A 11 8.11 -11.68 10.19
C GLN A 11 7.02 -10.78 9.59
N THR A 12 5.98 -11.36 9.00
CA THR A 12 4.84 -10.62 8.45
C THR A 12 4.14 -9.78 9.52
N ILE A 13 3.80 -10.38 10.67
CA ILE A 13 3.11 -9.65 11.74
C ILE A 13 3.97 -8.51 12.29
N VAL A 14 5.26 -8.75 12.52
CA VAL A 14 6.19 -7.70 12.97
C VAL A 14 6.28 -6.57 11.94
N SER A 15 6.41 -6.89 10.67
CA SER A 15 6.45 -5.88 9.60
C SER A 15 5.18 -5.04 9.53
N VAL A 16 4.01 -5.66 9.56
CA VAL A 16 2.71 -4.97 9.54
C VAL A 16 2.56 -4.07 10.78
N LEU A 17 2.99 -4.52 11.96
CA LEU A 17 2.97 -3.70 13.18
C LEU A 17 3.90 -2.49 13.08
N ILE A 18 5.09 -2.65 12.48
CA ILE A 18 6.03 -1.55 12.24
C ILE A 18 5.42 -0.52 11.27
N VAL A 19 4.85 -0.98 10.15
CA VAL A 19 4.16 -0.10 9.16
C VAL A 19 3.06 0.68 9.86
N SER A 20 2.16 0.01 10.57
CA SER A 20 1.05 0.66 11.29
C SER A 20 1.53 1.67 12.35
N ALA A 21 2.60 1.36 13.07
CA ALA A 21 3.17 2.28 14.06
C ALA A 21 3.75 3.54 13.40
N ILE A 22 4.41 3.40 12.25
CA ILE A 22 4.98 4.53 11.50
C ILE A 22 3.87 5.41 10.93
N ALA A 23 2.82 4.82 10.33
CA ALA A 23 1.64 5.54 9.85
C ALA A 23 1.00 6.36 10.99
N PHE A 24 0.85 5.77 12.18
CA PHE A 24 0.30 6.47 13.34
C PHE A 24 1.18 7.66 13.79
N VAL A 25 2.51 7.50 13.78
CA VAL A 25 3.45 8.60 14.08
C VAL A 25 3.34 9.69 13.02
N GLY A 26 3.19 9.33 11.74
CA GLY A 26 2.94 10.27 10.65
C GLY A 26 1.72 11.16 10.94
N ILE A 27 0.58 10.58 11.28
CA ILE A 27 -0.65 11.30 11.63
C ILE A 27 -0.41 12.30 12.78
N VAL A 28 0.31 11.90 13.83
CA VAL A 28 0.61 12.79 14.97
C VAL A 28 1.45 13.99 14.55
N ILE A 29 2.45 13.78 13.69
CA ILE A 29 3.30 14.87 13.17
C ILE A 29 2.48 15.84 12.32
N LEU A 30 1.53 15.33 11.53
CA LEU A 30 0.64 16.12 10.68
C LEU A 30 -0.24 17.10 11.47
N ILE A 31 -0.77 16.64 12.61
CA ILE A 31 -1.63 17.47 13.47
C ILE A 31 -0.84 18.66 14.06
N VAL A 32 0.49 18.49 14.26
CA VAL A 32 1.32 19.48 14.96
C VAL A 32 1.90 20.55 14.00
N GLN A 33 2.09 20.29 12.71
CA GLN A 33 2.82 21.20 11.80
C GLN A 33 2.19 21.36 10.39
N ALA A 34 0.97 21.85 10.31
CA ALA A 34 0.25 22.03 9.04
C ALA A 34 0.98 22.86 7.96
N GLY A 35 1.84 23.81 8.34
CA GLY A 35 2.56 24.67 7.37
C GLY A 35 3.77 23.98 6.68
N LEU A 36 4.44 23.07 7.36
CA LEU A 36 5.54 22.28 6.80
C LEU A 36 4.99 21.23 5.83
N LEU A 37 3.82 20.71 6.14
CA LEU A 37 3.13 19.65 5.43
C LEU A 37 2.93 19.97 3.94
N GLN A 38 2.38 21.15 3.62
CA GLN A 38 2.10 21.55 2.23
C GLN A 38 3.34 21.54 1.31
N ARG A 39 4.54 21.69 1.87
CA ARG A 39 5.79 21.68 1.11
C ARG A 39 6.42 20.30 1.01
N VAL A 40 6.27 19.48 2.05
CA VAL A 40 6.97 18.21 2.19
C VAL A 40 6.15 17.05 1.59
N VAL A 41 4.83 17.07 1.73
CA VAL A 41 3.94 16.01 1.20
C VAL A 41 4.16 15.71 -0.29
N PRO A 42 4.22 16.66 -1.22
CA PRO A 42 4.44 16.33 -2.63
C PRO A 42 5.77 15.61 -2.89
N ILE A 43 6.82 15.94 -2.13
CA ILE A 43 8.13 15.30 -2.24
C ILE A 43 8.06 13.88 -1.69
N LEU A 44 7.43 13.70 -0.52
CA LEU A 44 7.27 12.39 0.11
C LEU A 44 6.40 11.46 -0.76
N VAL A 45 5.29 11.97 -1.31
CA VAL A 45 4.43 11.20 -2.23
C VAL A 45 5.20 10.75 -3.47
N SER A 46 5.98 11.66 -4.09
CA SER A 46 6.81 11.31 -5.24
C SER A 46 7.85 10.25 -4.90
N PHE A 47 8.46 10.34 -3.72
CA PHE A 47 9.42 9.36 -3.23
C PHE A 47 8.76 8.01 -2.95
N ALA A 48 7.57 8.00 -2.33
CA ALA A 48 6.80 6.80 -2.04
C ALA A 48 6.41 6.04 -3.32
N VAL A 49 5.88 6.76 -4.31
CA VAL A 49 5.58 6.16 -5.63
C VAL A 49 6.83 5.57 -6.28
N GLY A 50 7.97 6.28 -6.19
CA GLY A 50 9.26 5.81 -6.66
C GLY A 50 9.74 4.55 -5.93
N ALA A 51 9.55 4.47 -4.61
CA ALA A 51 9.92 3.32 -3.80
C ALA A 51 9.12 2.07 -4.16
N LEU A 52 7.78 2.20 -4.27
CA LEU A 52 6.90 1.09 -4.66
C LEU A 52 7.19 0.61 -6.08
N LEU A 53 7.37 1.54 -7.02
CA LEU A 53 7.71 1.19 -8.39
C LEU A 53 9.10 0.53 -8.47
N GLY A 54 10.06 1.02 -7.69
CA GLY A 54 11.39 0.45 -7.58
C GLY A 54 11.36 -0.97 -7.03
N ASP A 55 10.59 -1.22 -5.96
CA ASP A 55 10.42 -2.57 -5.41
C ASP A 55 9.80 -3.52 -6.44
N ALA A 56 8.75 -3.09 -7.13
CA ALA A 56 8.13 -3.89 -8.18
C ALA A 56 9.09 -4.23 -9.33
N LEU A 57 9.87 -3.25 -9.80
CA LEU A 57 10.76 -3.43 -10.96
C LEU A 57 12.09 -4.13 -10.63
N PHE A 58 12.65 -3.89 -9.44
CA PHE A 58 14.00 -4.35 -9.09
C PHE A 58 14.01 -5.57 -8.16
N HIS A 59 12.87 -5.91 -7.52
CA HIS A 59 12.77 -7.08 -6.66
C HIS A 59 11.70 -8.07 -7.16
N ILE A 60 10.44 -7.64 -7.26
CA ILE A 60 9.34 -8.56 -7.56
C ILE A 60 9.43 -9.09 -9.00
N LEU A 61 9.68 -8.22 -9.97
CA LEU A 61 9.71 -8.61 -11.38
C LEU A 61 10.90 -9.53 -11.73
N PRO A 62 12.14 -9.27 -11.25
CA PRO A 62 13.27 -10.19 -11.43
C PRO A 62 13.03 -11.56 -10.77
N GLU A 63 12.52 -11.61 -9.55
CA GLU A 63 12.23 -12.86 -8.85
C GLU A 63 11.19 -13.70 -9.61
N LEU A 64 10.13 -13.09 -10.11
CA LEU A 64 9.16 -13.74 -11.01
C LEU A 64 9.82 -14.27 -12.30
N ALA A 65 10.82 -13.57 -12.83
CA ALA A 65 11.52 -14.00 -14.03
C ALA A 65 12.44 -15.21 -13.78
N GLU A 66 13.04 -15.30 -12.59
CA GLU A 66 13.89 -16.42 -12.16
C GLU A 66 13.06 -17.67 -11.85
N ASP A 67 11.88 -17.54 -11.26
CA ASP A 67 10.99 -18.64 -10.83
C ASP A 67 10.18 -19.31 -11.96
N GLY A 68 10.45 -19.01 -13.21
CA GLY A 68 9.77 -19.66 -14.34
C GLY A 68 9.31 -18.69 -15.44
N GLY A 69 9.65 -17.44 -15.27
CA GLY A 69 9.37 -16.38 -16.24
C GLY A 69 7.95 -15.82 -16.19
N ILE A 70 7.78 -14.71 -16.90
CA ILE A 70 6.48 -14.05 -17.02
C ILE A 70 5.63 -14.84 -18.02
N THR A 71 4.78 -15.70 -17.51
CA THR A 71 3.84 -16.46 -18.32
C THR A 71 2.66 -15.60 -18.77
N VAL A 72 1.93 -16.05 -19.80
CA VAL A 72 0.70 -15.39 -20.26
C VAL A 72 -0.32 -15.26 -19.11
N GLY A 73 -0.39 -16.26 -18.22
CA GLY A 73 -1.26 -16.20 -17.02
C GLY A 73 -0.88 -15.07 -16.07
N ILE A 74 0.41 -14.94 -15.76
CA ILE A 74 0.94 -13.84 -14.91
C ILE A 74 0.66 -12.48 -15.55
N SER A 75 0.87 -12.35 -16.87
CA SER A 75 0.57 -11.12 -17.61
C SER A 75 -0.91 -10.72 -17.50
N TRP A 76 -1.83 -11.69 -17.59
CA TRP A 76 -3.26 -11.43 -17.37
C TRP A 76 -3.56 -11.00 -15.94
N VAL A 77 -2.96 -11.63 -14.94
CA VAL A 77 -3.14 -11.24 -13.53
C VAL A 77 -2.65 -9.81 -13.30
N MET A 78 -1.49 -9.44 -13.84
CA MET A 78 -0.96 -8.07 -13.75
C MET A 78 -1.90 -7.06 -14.43
N ALA A 79 -2.35 -7.35 -15.64
CA ALA A 79 -3.27 -6.48 -16.38
C ALA A 79 -4.60 -6.30 -15.65
N LEU A 80 -5.17 -7.38 -15.11
CA LEU A 80 -6.41 -7.35 -14.34
C LEU A 80 -6.25 -6.61 -13.00
N ALA A 81 -5.10 -6.74 -12.35
CA ALA A 81 -4.79 -5.98 -11.13
C ALA A 81 -4.75 -4.48 -11.42
N ILE A 82 -4.01 -4.05 -12.45
CA ILE A 82 -3.93 -2.63 -12.85
C ILE A 82 -5.33 -2.10 -13.20
N LEU A 83 -6.09 -2.85 -13.99
CA LEU A 83 -7.46 -2.46 -14.37
C LEU A 83 -8.38 -2.40 -13.14
N GLY A 84 -8.27 -3.36 -12.24
CA GLY A 84 -9.05 -3.42 -11.00
C GLY A 84 -8.78 -2.21 -10.10
N PHE A 85 -7.51 -1.84 -9.91
CA PHE A 85 -7.13 -0.64 -9.18
C PHE A 85 -7.64 0.63 -9.85
N PHE A 86 -7.54 0.73 -11.17
CA PHE A 86 -8.08 1.86 -11.91
C PHE A 86 -9.60 2.00 -11.75
N VAL A 87 -10.33 0.89 -11.82
CA VAL A 87 -11.79 0.88 -11.61
C VAL A 87 -12.13 1.26 -10.17
N LEU A 88 -11.41 0.72 -9.19
CA LEU A 88 -11.59 1.04 -7.77
C LEU A 88 -11.36 2.54 -7.51
N GLU A 89 -10.27 3.11 -8.01
CA GLU A 89 -9.96 4.53 -7.90
C GLU A 89 -11.07 5.40 -8.53
N LYS A 90 -11.54 5.04 -9.72
CA LYS A 90 -12.65 5.72 -10.39
C LYS A 90 -13.94 5.64 -9.57
N PHE A 91 -14.24 4.49 -8.99
CA PHE A 91 -15.43 4.28 -8.16
C PHE A 91 -15.38 5.15 -6.89
N ILE A 92 -14.26 5.16 -6.18
CA ILE A 92 -14.04 6.00 -5.00
C ILE A 92 -14.17 7.49 -5.36
N HIS A 93 -13.53 7.91 -6.46
CA HIS A 93 -13.56 9.31 -6.90
C HIS A 93 -14.96 9.76 -7.35
N MET A 94 -15.73 8.88 -7.98
CA MET A 94 -17.10 9.15 -8.40
C MET A 94 -18.05 9.26 -7.20
N HIS A 95 -17.88 8.42 -6.17
CA HIS A 95 -18.66 8.49 -4.93
C HIS A 95 -18.40 9.82 -4.20
N HIS A 96 -17.14 10.25 -4.13
CA HIS A 96 -16.77 11.53 -3.51
C HIS A 96 -17.41 12.76 -4.19
N ARG A 97 -17.64 12.71 -5.49
CA ARG A 97 -18.26 13.81 -6.25
C ARG A 97 -19.78 13.88 -6.09
N LEU A 98 -20.40 12.75 -5.79
CA LEU A 98 -21.87 12.67 -5.67
C LEU A 98 -22.38 13.03 -4.25
N GLU A 99 -21.49 13.03 -3.24
CA GLU A 99 -21.86 13.18 -1.83
C GLU A 99 -21.40 14.50 -1.19
N ALA A 100 -21.17 15.56 -1.94
CA ALA A 100 -20.88 16.87 -1.37
C ALA A 100 -22.17 17.60 -0.97
N PRO A 101 -22.67 17.45 0.28
CA PRO A 101 -23.83 18.20 0.78
C PRO A 101 -23.39 19.52 1.40
N PRO A 102 -24.25 20.57 1.34
CA PRO A 102 -23.88 21.92 1.77
C PRO A 102 -23.84 22.15 3.28
N HIS A 103 -24.23 21.24 4.14
CA HIS A 103 -24.30 21.50 5.60
C HIS A 103 -24.16 20.27 6.50
N GLY A 104 -23.10 20.19 7.25
CA GLY A 104 -22.97 19.96 8.70
C GLY A 104 -23.57 18.69 9.37
N HIS A 105 -23.36 17.46 8.84
CA HIS A 105 -23.56 16.24 9.64
C HIS A 105 -22.36 15.30 9.43
N ILE A 106 -22.11 14.37 10.41
CA ILE A 106 -21.01 13.40 10.39
C ILE A 106 -21.03 12.68 9.03
N HIS A 107 -20.03 12.98 8.21
CA HIS A 107 -20.10 12.79 6.77
C HIS A 107 -19.96 11.32 6.35
N PRO A 108 -20.75 10.86 5.39
CA PRO A 108 -20.49 9.61 4.64
C PRO A 108 -19.05 9.52 4.10
N VAL A 109 -18.45 10.67 3.77
CA VAL A 109 -17.05 10.81 3.35
C VAL A 109 -16.05 10.21 4.37
N ALA A 110 -16.27 10.39 5.67
CA ALA A 110 -15.37 9.82 6.69
C ALA A 110 -15.42 8.29 6.71
N LEU A 111 -16.59 7.70 6.51
CA LEU A 111 -16.73 6.24 6.43
C LEU A 111 -16.10 5.69 5.15
N THR A 112 -16.29 6.36 4.03
CA THR A 112 -15.72 5.95 2.74
C THR A 112 -14.19 6.06 2.76
N ASN A 113 -13.63 7.12 3.36
CA ASN A 113 -12.19 7.24 3.57
C ASN A 113 -11.67 6.13 4.48
N LEU A 114 -12.33 5.87 5.60
CA LEU A 114 -11.93 4.81 6.53
C LEU A 114 -11.98 3.42 5.88
N LEU A 115 -12.98 3.15 5.03
CA LEU A 115 -13.05 1.90 4.27
C LEU A 115 -11.96 1.83 3.20
N GLY A 116 -11.67 2.95 2.52
CA GLY A 116 -10.59 3.05 1.55
C GLY A 116 -9.23 2.79 2.18
N ASP A 117 -8.93 3.46 3.29
CA ASP A 117 -7.69 3.27 4.06
C ASP A 117 -7.59 1.84 4.63
N GLY A 118 -8.70 1.31 5.15
CA GLY A 118 -8.73 -0.06 5.66
C GLY A 118 -8.46 -1.10 4.56
N LEU A 119 -9.00 -0.91 3.37
CA LEU A 119 -8.74 -1.77 2.22
C LEU A 119 -7.30 -1.63 1.72
N HIS A 120 -6.77 -0.42 1.65
CA HIS A 120 -5.40 -0.14 1.30
C HIS A 120 -4.42 -0.86 2.24
N ASN A 121 -4.54 -0.63 3.54
CA ASN A 121 -3.72 -1.28 4.57
C ASN A 121 -3.86 -2.82 4.57
N PHE A 122 -5.05 -3.35 4.26
CA PHE A 122 -5.24 -4.79 4.10
C PHE A 122 -4.45 -5.34 2.90
N ILE A 123 -4.48 -4.63 1.77
CA ILE A 123 -3.75 -5.01 0.55
C ILE A 123 -2.23 -4.96 0.81
N ASP A 124 -1.75 -3.93 1.49
CA ASP A 124 -0.34 -3.81 1.85
C ASP A 124 0.13 -4.96 2.75
N GLY A 125 -0.68 -5.31 3.75
CA GLY A 125 -0.43 -6.48 4.58
C GLY A 125 -0.39 -7.79 3.77
N ALA A 126 -1.27 -7.94 2.77
CA ALA A 126 -1.29 -9.10 1.89
C ALA A 126 -0.05 -9.15 0.96
N ILE A 127 0.40 -8.00 0.45
CA ILE A 127 1.62 -7.88 -0.37
C ILE A 127 2.85 -8.24 0.47
N ILE A 128 2.99 -7.69 1.68
CA ILE A 128 4.08 -8.02 2.60
C ILE A 128 4.09 -9.53 2.92
N ALA A 129 2.93 -10.11 3.21
CA ALA A 129 2.83 -11.56 3.47
C ALA A 129 3.25 -12.39 2.26
N GLY A 130 2.80 -12.02 1.06
CA GLY A 130 3.19 -12.66 -0.20
C GLY A 130 4.69 -12.60 -0.45
N ALA A 131 5.30 -11.44 -0.21
CA ALA A 131 6.74 -11.24 -0.34
C ALA A 131 7.56 -12.12 0.64
N TYR A 132 7.13 -12.22 1.90
CA TYR A 132 7.78 -13.13 2.87
C TYR A 132 7.56 -14.61 2.55
N LEU A 133 6.46 -14.98 1.88
CA LEU A 133 6.25 -16.35 1.38
C LEU A 133 7.23 -16.69 0.26
N ALA A 134 7.61 -15.73 -0.57
CA ALA A 134 8.60 -15.92 -1.62
C ALA A 134 10.02 -15.98 -1.02
N SER A 135 10.46 -14.93 -0.32
CA SER A 135 11.74 -14.92 0.38
C SER A 135 11.80 -13.87 1.49
N ALA A 136 12.65 -14.10 2.51
CA ALA A 136 12.85 -13.12 3.57
C ALA A 136 13.46 -11.79 3.07
N PRO A 137 14.47 -11.77 2.17
CA PRO A 137 14.97 -10.53 1.59
C PRO A 137 13.88 -9.73 0.86
N LEU A 138 13.05 -10.39 0.06
CA LEU A 138 11.93 -9.74 -0.64
C LEU A 138 10.92 -9.16 0.35
N GLY A 139 10.54 -9.92 1.37
CA GLY A 139 9.64 -9.44 2.42
C GLY A 139 10.15 -8.18 3.15
N ILE A 140 11.47 -8.12 3.41
CA ILE A 140 12.11 -6.94 4.02
C ILE A 140 12.09 -5.75 3.05
N ALA A 141 12.44 -5.95 1.78
CA ALA A 141 12.45 -4.90 0.78
C ALA A 141 11.04 -4.33 0.55
N THR A 142 10.04 -5.20 0.40
CA THR A 142 8.63 -4.81 0.26
C THR A 142 8.12 -4.09 1.51
N THR A 143 8.47 -4.56 2.71
CA THR A 143 8.13 -3.85 3.96
C THR A 143 8.72 -2.45 3.98
N ALA A 144 9.99 -2.27 3.57
CA ALA A 144 10.62 -0.96 3.50
C ALA A 144 9.92 -0.04 2.48
N ALA A 145 9.55 -0.55 1.31
CA ALA A 145 8.80 0.20 0.30
C ALA A 145 7.42 0.64 0.81
N VAL A 146 6.70 -0.25 1.50
CA VAL A 146 5.41 0.06 2.13
C VAL A 146 5.57 1.11 3.22
N VAL A 147 6.56 0.99 4.12
CA VAL A 147 6.87 2.03 5.12
C VAL A 147 7.10 3.40 4.47
N LEU A 148 7.83 3.44 3.36
CA LEU A 148 8.17 4.70 2.70
C LEU A 148 6.95 5.38 2.05
N HIS A 149 5.94 4.63 1.62
CA HIS A 149 4.73 5.22 1.06
C HIS A 149 3.67 5.55 2.13
N GLU A 150 3.74 4.96 3.31
CA GLU A 150 2.88 5.28 4.45
C GLU A 150 3.28 6.56 5.19
N ILE A 151 4.53 7.03 5.02
CA ILE A 151 5.01 8.27 5.66
C ILE A 151 4.26 9.52 5.16
N PRO A 152 3.96 9.70 3.87
CA PRO A 152 3.06 10.75 3.41
C PRO A 152 1.61 10.26 3.48
N PRO A 153 0.79 10.77 4.38
CA PRO A 153 -0.63 10.46 4.40
C PRO A 153 -1.38 11.12 3.25
#